data_1186cac3797eb074da0ae5be860e856e
#
_entry.id   1186cac3797eb074da0ae5be860e856e
#
_cell.length_a   1.000
_cell.length_b   1.000
_cell.length_c   1.000
_cell.angle_alpha   90.00
_cell.angle_beta   90.00
_cell.angle_gamma   90.00
#
_symmetry.space_group_name_H-M   'P 1'
#
loop_
_entity.id
_entity.type
_entity.pdbx_description
1 polymer ?
#
loop_
_entity_poly.entity_id
_entity_poly.type
_entity_poly.pdbx_seq_one_letter_code
_entity_poly.pdbx_strand_id
1 'polypeptide(L)'
;MKTYAEMSREELLSEKASLEERYNEFKARGLKLDMSRGKPCKEQLDLSVALNDVADYVSDGVDVRNYGMLDGIPSCKKLFADLMGVKPENVIVGPTSSLNLMFDYVSQCYTHGAGSTPWCKLDKVKFLCPVPGYDRHFTILEHFGIEMINVDMKQDGPDMDAIEELVKDPSVKGMFCVPKYSNPQGIT
;
A
#
# COMPACT_ATOMS: atom_id res chain seq x y z
N MET A 1 -31.58 3.01 2.38
CA MET A 1 -31.87 2.08 1.27
C MET A 1 -32.16 0.74 1.90
N LYS A 2 -33.24 0.04 1.53
CA LYS A 2 -33.49 -1.32 2.04
C LYS A 2 -32.37 -2.26 1.58
N THR A 3 -31.95 -3.15 2.44
CA THR A 3 -31.05 -4.25 2.04
C THR A 3 -31.84 -5.31 1.27
N TYR A 4 -31.20 -6.13 0.46
CA TYR A 4 -31.88 -7.21 -0.27
C TYR A 4 -32.62 -8.19 0.66
N ALA A 5 -32.14 -8.34 1.90
CA ALA A 5 -32.80 -9.18 2.91
C ALA A 5 -34.14 -8.60 3.42
N GLU A 6 -34.33 -7.29 3.29
CA GLU A 6 -35.52 -6.57 3.72
C GLU A 6 -36.54 -6.36 2.59
N MET A 7 -36.19 -6.76 1.36
CA MET A 7 -37.05 -6.62 0.19
C MET A 7 -38.07 -7.76 0.10
N SER A 8 -39.26 -7.41 -0.36
CA SER A 8 -40.26 -8.42 -0.75
C SER A 8 -39.84 -9.16 -2.02
N ARG A 9 -40.46 -10.29 -2.28
CA ARG A 9 -40.20 -11.05 -3.52
C ARG A 9 -40.47 -10.20 -4.79
N GLU A 10 -41.49 -9.36 -4.76
CA GLU A 10 -41.84 -8.49 -5.88
C GLU A 10 -40.81 -7.40 -6.08
N GLU A 11 -40.33 -6.77 -5.00
CA GLU A 11 -39.27 -5.78 -5.03
C GLU A 11 -37.97 -6.41 -5.59
N LEU A 12 -37.62 -7.62 -5.14
CA LEU A 12 -36.43 -8.34 -5.64
C LEU A 12 -36.55 -8.69 -7.14
N LEU A 13 -37.73 -9.08 -7.62
CA LEU A 13 -37.92 -9.38 -9.03
C LEU A 13 -37.83 -8.11 -9.88
N SER A 14 -38.37 -7.01 -9.40
CA SER A 14 -38.27 -5.70 -10.09
C SER A 14 -36.82 -5.21 -10.14
N GLU A 15 -36.10 -5.30 -9.01
CA GLU A 15 -34.68 -4.93 -8.96
C GLU A 15 -33.83 -5.82 -9.86
N LYS A 16 -34.09 -7.14 -9.87
CA LYS A 16 -33.41 -8.07 -10.78
C LYS A 16 -33.63 -7.68 -12.24
N ALA A 17 -34.85 -7.38 -12.64
CA ALA A 17 -35.13 -6.96 -14.02
C ALA A 17 -34.39 -5.68 -14.41
N SER A 18 -34.36 -4.69 -13.51
CA SER A 18 -33.62 -3.44 -13.72
C SER A 18 -32.12 -3.68 -13.85
N LEU A 19 -31.54 -4.55 -13.01
CA LEU A 19 -30.11 -4.90 -13.09
C LEU A 19 -29.77 -5.69 -14.35
N GLU A 20 -30.65 -6.59 -14.80
CA GLU A 20 -30.48 -7.34 -16.04
C GLU A 20 -30.53 -6.42 -17.28
N GLU A 21 -31.43 -5.42 -17.30
CA GLU A 21 -31.49 -4.41 -18.35
C GLU A 21 -30.16 -3.62 -18.41
N ARG A 22 -29.74 -3.05 -17.30
CA ARG A 22 -28.47 -2.29 -17.20
C ARG A 22 -27.25 -3.15 -17.60
N TYR A 23 -27.20 -4.40 -17.15
CA TYR A 23 -26.14 -5.32 -17.54
C TYR A 23 -26.10 -5.53 -19.06
N ASN A 24 -27.27 -5.74 -19.68
CA ASN A 24 -27.36 -5.96 -21.11
C ASN A 24 -26.99 -4.69 -21.92
N GLU A 25 -27.33 -3.50 -21.42
CA GLU A 25 -26.88 -2.23 -22.01
C GLU A 25 -25.37 -2.11 -22.00
N PHE A 26 -24.70 -2.38 -20.85
CA PHE A 26 -23.24 -2.38 -20.77
C PHE A 26 -22.61 -3.42 -21.69
N LYS A 27 -23.20 -4.62 -21.74
CA LYS A 27 -22.73 -5.70 -22.61
C LYS A 27 -22.83 -5.32 -24.10
N ALA A 28 -23.90 -4.64 -24.49
CA ALA A 28 -24.12 -4.19 -25.87
C ALA A 28 -23.08 -3.13 -26.33
N ARG A 29 -22.45 -2.40 -25.39
CA ARG A 29 -21.36 -1.44 -25.70
C ARG A 29 -20.10 -2.12 -26.23
N GLY A 30 -19.96 -3.43 -26.10
CA GLY A 30 -18.79 -4.19 -26.58
C GLY A 30 -17.47 -3.76 -25.97
N LEU A 31 -17.50 -3.24 -24.73
CA LEU A 31 -16.30 -2.75 -24.02
C LEU A 31 -15.31 -3.88 -23.77
N LYS A 32 -14.04 -3.64 -24.07
CA LYS A 32 -12.92 -4.54 -23.77
C LYS A 32 -12.14 -3.97 -22.59
N LEU A 33 -12.66 -4.14 -21.38
CA LEU A 33 -12.06 -3.65 -20.16
C LEU A 33 -11.35 -4.80 -19.43
N ASP A 34 -10.10 -4.56 -19.04
CA ASP A 34 -9.35 -5.46 -18.17
C ASP A 34 -9.31 -4.86 -16.76
N MET A 35 -9.98 -5.53 -15.81
CA MET A 35 -10.01 -5.16 -14.41
C MET A 35 -9.05 -6.02 -13.55
N SER A 36 -8.30 -6.93 -14.17
CA SER A 36 -7.44 -7.86 -13.45
C SER A 36 -6.21 -7.19 -12.83
N ARG A 37 -5.79 -6.05 -13.38
CA ARG A 37 -4.66 -5.27 -12.88
C ARG A 37 -4.87 -3.78 -13.07
N GLY A 38 -4.65 -2.99 -11.99
CA GLY A 38 -4.50 -1.55 -12.08
C GLY A 38 -3.15 -1.21 -12.75
N LYS A 39 -3.20 -0.60 -13.94
CA LYS A 39 -2.02 -0.11 -14.65
C LYS A 39 -2.29 1.32 -15.10
N PRO A 40 -1.29 2.22 -15.03
CA PRO A 40 -1.40 3.54 -15.65
C PRO A 40 -1.71 3.40 -17.14
N CYS A 41 -2.60 4.25 -17.66
CA CYS A 41 -2.86 4.32 -19.09
C CYS A 41 -1.70 5.00 -19.82
N LYS A 42 -1.69 4.92 -21.17
CA LYS A 42 -0.63 5.49 -21.98
C LYS A 42 -0.44 6.99 -21.71
N GLU A 43 -1.53 7.72 -21.61
CA GLU A 43 -1.52 9.17 -21.38
C GLU A 43 -0.87 9.54 -20.03
N GLN A 44 -1.10 8.72 -19.00
CA GLN A 44 -0.44 8.88 -17.69
C GLN A 44 1.07 8.59 -17.78
N LEU A 45 1.46 7.56 -18.55
CA LEU A 45 2.87 7.21 -18.74
C LEU A 45 3.60 8.28 -19.56
N ASP A 46 2.93 8.89 -20.55
CA ASP A 46 3.49 9.93 -21.41
C ASP A 46 3.89 11.19 -20.60
N LEU A 47 3.28 11.44 -19.43
CA LEU A 47 3.65 12.56 -18.56
C LEU A 47 5.09 12.48 -18.05
N SER A 48 5.67 11.30 -17.96
CA SER A 48 7.02 11.08 -17.44
C SER A 48 8.07 10.80 -18.53
N VAL A 49 7.70 10.84 -19.80
CA VAL A 49 8.63 10.53 -20.91
C VAL A 49 9.87 11.45 -20.90
N ALA A 50 9.69 12.73 -20.59
CA ALA A 50 10.80 13.69 -20.54
C ALA A 50 11.83 13.36 -19.45
N LEU A 51 11.51 12.55 -18.45
CA LEU A 51 12.46 12.09 -17.44
C LEU A 51 13.55 11.16 -18.01
N ASN A 52 13.32 10.62 -19.20
CA ASN A 52 14.31 9.77 -19.88
C ASN A 52 15.41 10.60 -20.58
N ASP A 53 15.19 11.89 -20.79
CA ASP A 53 16.13 12.81 -21.44
C ASP A 53 17.05 13.46 -20.40
N VAL A 54 17.77 12.63 -19.62
CA VAL A 54 18.72 13.13 -18.62
C VAL A 54 19.96 13.67 -19.34
N ALA A 55 20.14 14.98 -19.31
CA ALA A 55 21.28 15.66 -19.93
C ALA A 55 22.48 15.78 -18.98
N ASP A 56 22.24 15.79 -17.67
CA ASP A 56 23.28 15.91 -16.65
C ASP A 56 23.23 14.70 -15.70
N TYR A 57 24.36 14.05 -15.54
CA TYR A 57 24.52 12.90 -14.64
C TYR A 57 25.19 13.25 -13.31
N VAL A 58 25.50 14.53 -13.09
CA VAL A 58 26.12 14.99 -11.85
C VAL A 58 25.10 15.76 -11.02
N SER A 59 24.81 15.27 -9.83
CA SER A 59 23.94 15.92 -8.86
C SER A 59 24.66 16.03 -7.52
N ASP A 60 24.64 17.21 -6.92
CA ASP A 60 25.33 17.51 -5.64
C ASP A 60 26.82 17.09 -5.61
N GLY A 61 27.49 17.19 -6.77
CA GLY A 61 28.88 16.78 -6.95
C GLY A 61 29.10 15.27 -7.09
N VAL A 62 28.02 14.49 -7.16
CA VAL A 62 28.06 13.03 -7.32
C VAL A 62 27.69 12.66 -8.75
N ASP A 63 28.53 11.89 -9.44
CA ASP A 63 28.20 11.27 -10.71
C ASP A 63 27.33 10.03 -10.45
N VAL A 64 26.03 10.14 -10.77
CA VAL A 64 25.03 9.10 -10.50
C VAL A 64 25.21 7.80 -11.29
N ARG A 65 26.16 7.78 -12.23
CA ARG A 65 26.49 6.57 -13.00
C ARG A 65 27.50 5.67 -12.30
N ASN A 66 28.09 6.12 -11.18
CA ASN A 66 29.12 5.42 -10.44
C ASN A 66 28.60 5.01 -9.05
N TYR A 67 29.44 4.30 -8.29
CA TYR A 67 29.18 4.02 -6.90
C TYR A 67 28.94 5.33 -6.15
N GLY A 68 27.84 5.33 -5.41
CA GLY A 68 27.38 6.54 -4.77
C GLY A 68 27.09 6.37 -3.29
N MET A 69 26.18 7.16 -2.83
CA MET A 69 25.67 7.14 -1.47
C MET A 69 24.69 5.99 -1.29
N LEU A 70 24.86 5.24 -0.20
CA LEU A 70 24.06 4.02 0.09
C LEU A 70 22.57 4.33 0.32
N ASP A 71 22.27 5.53 0.80
CA ASP A 71 20.92 5.94 1.20
C ASP A 71 20.27 6.98 0.26
N GLY A 72 20.91 7.25 -0.88
CA GLY A 72 20.47 8.18 -1.90
C GLY A 72 21.21 9.51 -1.93
N ILE A 73 21.17 10.21 -3.07
CA ILE A 73 21.79 11.53 -3.24
C ILE A 73 21.00 12.61 -2.47
N PRO A 74 21.66 13.67 -1.99
CA PRO A 74 21.03 14.70 -1.15
C PRO A 74 19.79 15.35 -1.78
N SER A 75 19.84 15.69 -3.08
CA SER A 75 18.70 16.28 -3.80
C SER A 75 17.50 15.34 -3.84
N CYS A 76 17.70 14.05 -4.06
CA CYS A 76 16.65 13.05 -4.07
C CYS A 76 16.06 12.85 -2.66
N LYS A 77 16.90 12.75 -1.65
CA LYS A 77 16.45 12.68 -0.25
C LYS A 77 15.63 13.91 0.13
N LYS A 78 16.07 15.10 -0.27
CA LYS A 78 15.33 16.35 -0.03
C LYS A 78 13.96 16.34 -0.72
N LEU A 79 13.90 15.95 -2.00
CA LEU A 79 12.65 15.86 -2.76
C LEU A 79 11.61 14.98 -2.05
N PHE A 80 12.01 13.77 -1.65
CA PHE A 80 11.11 12.86 -0.96
C PHE A 80 10.81 13.30 0.48
N ALA A 81 11.74 13.94 1.16
CA ALA A 81 11.49 14.53 2.48
C ALA A 81 10.39 15.61 2.42
N ASP A 82 10.49 16.51 1.45
CA ASP A 82 9.47 17.56 1.22
C ASP A 82 8.09 16.95 0.90
N LEU A 83 8.03 15.88 0.07
CA LEU A 83 6.80 15.19 -0.28
C LEU A 83 6.16 14.45 0.91
N MET A 84 6.97 13.90 1.81
CA MET A 84 6.52 13.12 2.96
C MET A 84 6.37 13.96 4.25
N GLY A 85 6.79 15.21 4.24
CA GLY A 85 6.76 16.07 5.43
C GLY A 85 7.72 15.63 6.54
N VAL A 86 8.87 15.02 6.18
CA VAL A 86 9.90 14.56 7.10
C VAL A 86 11.24 15.27 6.84
N LYS A 87 12.24 15.03 7.69
CA LYS A 87 13.58 15.57 7.47
C LYS A 87 14.37 14.68 6.49
N PRO A 88 15.26 15.25 5.63
CA PRO A 88 16.05 14.48 4.67
C PRO A 88 16.90 13.36 5.28
N GLU A 89 17.41 13.55 6.51
CA GLU A 89 18.18 12.53 7.24
C GLU A 89 17.35 11.29 7.61
N ASN A 90 16.03 11.40 7.59
CA ASN A 90 15.09 10.31 7.84
C ASN A 90 14.62 9.60 6.56
N VAL A 91 15.21 9.96 5.41
CA VAL A 91 14.87 9.36 4.11
C VAL A 91 15.98 8.45 3.64
N ILE A 92 15.62 7.25 3.27
CA ILE A 92 16.47 6.30 2.55
C ILE A 92 15.82 6.04 1.20
N VAL A 93 16.55 6.28 0.12
CA VAL A 93 16.08 6.04 -1.24
C VAL A 93 16.44 4.63 -1.64
N GLY A 94 15.45 3.86 -2.02
CA GLY A 94 15.62 2.46 -2.42
C GLY A 94 15.12 2.18 -3.84
N PRO A 95 15.02 0.91 -4.22
CA PRO A 95 14.52 0.49 -5.53
C PRO A 95 13.04 0.83 -5.71
N THR A 96 12.56 0.69 -6.93
CA THR A 96 11.18 1.08 -7.34
C THR A 96 10.07 0.23 -6.75
N SER A 97 10.39 -0.96 -6.20
CA SER A 97 9.40 -1.84 -5.59
C SER A 97 9.23 -1.58 -4.10
N SER A 98 8.12 -0.94 -3.71
CA SER A 98 7.78 -0.75 -2.30
C SER A 98 7.63 -2.06 -1.53
N LEU A 99 7.14 -3.12 -2.16
CA LEU A 99 7.05 -4.44 -1.53
C LEU A 99 8.41 -5.01 -1.15
N ASN A 100 9.43 -4.81 -1.99
CA ASN A 100 10.79 -5.23 -1.66
C ASN A 100 11.32 -4.45 -0.46
N LEU A 101 11.14 -3.13 -0.44
CA LEU A 101 11.55 -2.29 0.70
C LEU A 101 10.86 -2.71 2.00
N MET A 102 9.57 -3.02 1.95
CA MET A 102 8.81 -3.52 3.10
C MET A 102 9.32 -4.87 3.57
N PHE A 103 9.57 -5.78 2.63
CA PHE A 103 10.16 -7.10 2.94
C PHE A 103 11.55 -6.97 3.56
N ASP A 104 12.43 -6.16 2.96
CA ASP A 104 13.80 -5.97 3.43
C ASP A 104 13.82 -5.37 4.85
N TYR A 105 12.94 -4.39 5.11
CA TYR A 105 12.84 -3.79 6.44
C TYR A 105 12.32 -4.78 7.49
N VAL A 106 11.26 -5.54 7.18
CA VAL A 106 10.75 -6.58 8.08
C VAL A 106 11.79 -7.67 8.30
N SER A 107 12.50 -8.09 7.24
CA SER A 107 13.60 -9.06 7.32
C SER A 107 14.71 -8.56 8.23
N GLN A 108 15.12 -7.29 8.10
CA GLN A 108 16.12 -6.67 8.96
C GLN A 108 15.65 -6.67 10.42
N CYS A 109 14.42 -6.25 10.70
CA CYS A 109 13.86 -6.26 12.04
C CYS A 109 13.79 -7.68 12.62
N TYR A 110 13.41 -8.65 11.79
CA TYR A 110 13.25 -10.04 12.20
C TYR A 110 14.59 -10.71 12.54
N THR A 111 15.60 -10.53 11.70
CA THR A 111 16.88 -11.24 11.79
C THR A 111 17.91 -10.53 12.67
N HIS A 112 18.04 -9.21 12.56
CA HIS A 112 19.08 -8.41 13.20
C HIS A 112 18.54 -7.38 14.20
N GLY A 113 17.27 -7.00 14.08
CA GLY A 113 16.69 -5.89 14.82
C GLY A 113 17.02 -4.53 14.16
N ALA A 114 16.17 -3.55 14.39
CA ALA A 114 16.36 -2.17 13.98
C ALA A 114 16.47 -1.28 15.23
N GLY A 115 17.63 -1.30 15.89
CA GLY A 115 17.87 -0.63 17.17
C GLY A 115 17.19 -1.30 18.37
N SER A 116 16.73 -2.54 18.21
CA SER A 116 16.05 -3.33 19.23
C SER A 116 16.40 -4.81 19.12
N THR A 117 15.91 -5.64 20.06
CA THR A 117 16.05 -7.10 19.97
C THR A 117 15.47 -7.63 18.67
N PRO A 118 16.21 -8.48 17.92
CA PRO A 118 15.69 -9.16 16.73
C PRO A 118 14.37 -9.87 17.01
N TRP A 119 13.40 -9.72 16.13
CA TRP A 119 12.08 -10.29 16.37
C TRP A 119 12.06 -11.81 16.41
N CYS A 120 12.99 -12.48 15.71
CA CYS A 120 13.15 -13.93 15.78
C CYS A 120 13.57 -14.46 17.18
N LYS A 121 13.99 -13.57 18.09
CA LYS A 121 14.35 -13.90 19.48
C LYS A 121 13.23 -13.58 20.48
N LEU A 122 12.10 -13.07 20.00
CA LEU A 122 10.92 -12.77 20.81
C LEU A 122 9.99 -13.96 20.80
N ASP A 123 9.32 -14.21 21.93
CA ASP A 123 8.32 -15.29 22.04
C ASP A 123 7.15 -15.10 21.08
N LYS A 124 6.79 -13.85 20.82
CA LYS A 124 5.66 -13.51 19.98
C LYS A 124 5.88 -12.15 19.28
N VAL A 125 5.50 -12.12 18.01
CA VAL A 125 5.47 -10.91 17.18
C VAL A 125 4.11 -10.82 16.52
N LYS A 126 3.48 -9.66 16.63
CA LYS A 126 2.17 -9.35 16.04
C LYS A 126 2.26 -8.12 15.16
N PHE A 127 1.38 -8.08 14.16
CA PHE A 127 1.28 -6.96 13.23
C PHE A 127 -0.18 -6.62 12.97
N LEU A 128 -0.51 -5.34 12.93
CA LEU A 128 -1.85 -4.88 12.64
C LEU A 128 -2.08 -4.86 11.13
N CYS A 129 -3.19 -5.42 10.72
CA CYS A 129 -3.57 -5.59 9.33
C CYS A 129 -4.95 -4.98 9.07
N PRO A 130 -5.03 -3.72 8.63
CA PRO A 130 -6.30 -3.13 8.20
C PRO A 130 -6.92 -3.92 7.04
N VAL A 131 -8.19 -4.32 7.21
CA VAL A 131 -8.92 -5.13 6.24
C VAL A 131 -10.28 -4.49 5.90
N PRO A 132 -10.67 -4.47 4.61
CA PRO A 132 -9.96 -4.97 3.44
C PRO A 132 -8.64 -4.21 3.20
N GLY A 133 -7.59 -4.92 2.78
CA GLY A 133 -6.27 -4.34 2.53
C GLY A 133 -5.56 -5.04 1.36
N TYR A 134 -4.35 -4.58 1.04
CA TYR A 134 -3.57 -5.17 -0.03
C TYR A 134 -2.90 -6.47 0.44
N ASP A 135 -3.32 -7.60 -0.13
CA ASP A 135 -2.94 -8.95 0.29
C ASP A 135 -1.43 -9.23 0.27
N ARG A 136 -0.68 -8.57 -0.62
CA ARG A 136 0.78 -8.75 -0.73
C ARG A 136 1.53 -8.29 0.53
N HIS A 137 1.02 -7.30 1.23
CA HIS A 137 1.56 -6.89 2.52
C HIS A 137 1.45 -8.02 3.54
N PHE A 138 0.32 -8.69 3.57
CA PHE A 138 0.04 -9.77 4.51
C PHE A 138 0.89 -11.01 4.23
N THR A 139 1.14 -11.31 2.95
CA THR A 139 2.04 -12.39 2.53
C THR A 139 3.47 -12.21 3.09
N ILE A 140 3.95 -10.97 3.24
CA ILE A 140 5.25 -10.71 3.88
C ILE A 140 5.22 -11.18 5.35
N LEU A 141 4.16 -10.86 6.08
CA LEU A 141 4.03 -11.25 7.49
C LEU A 141 3.88 -12.77 7.65
N GLU A 142 3.10 -13.39 6.78
CA GLU A 142 2.93 -14.84 6.73
C GLU A 142 4.27 -15.56 6.52
N HIS A 143 5.12 -15.04 5.60
CA HIS A 143 6.45 -15.60 5.33
C HIS A 143 7.34 -15.68 6.58
N PHE A 144 7.25 -14.69 7.47
CA PHE A 144 8.02 -14.65 8.71
C PHE A 144 7.28 -15.29 9.91
N GLY A 145 6.10 -15.85 9.71
CA GLY A 145 5.29 -16.41 10.81
C GLY A 145 4.82 -15.37 11.82
N ILE A 146 4.68 -14.12 11.40
CA ILE A 146 4.21 -13.02 12.24
C ILE A 146 2.69 -13.11 12.38
N GLU A 147 2.17 -13.06 13.61
CA GLU A 147 0.74 -13.10 13.87
C GLU A 147 0.08 -11.82 13.35
N MET A 148 -0.92 -11.97 12.51
CA MET A 148 -1.70 -10.87 11.93
C MET A 148 -2.96 -10.63 12.76
N ILE A 149 -3.15 -9.38 13.18
CA ILE A 149 -4.36 -8.92 13.86
C ILE A 149 -5.16 -8.06 12.88
N ASN A 150 -6.35 -8.54 12.51
CA ASN A 150 -7.23 -7.77 11.64
C ASN A 150 -7.76 -6.53 12.37
N VAL A 151 -7.74 -5.39 11.65
CA VAL A 151 -8.33 -4.13 12.07
C VAL A 151 -9.34 -3.72 11.01
N ASP A 152 -10.55 -3.39 11.42
CA ASP A 152 -11.61 -3.00 10.50
C ASP A 152 -11.28 -1.66 9.83
N MET A 153 -11.59 -1.54 8.54
CA MET A 153 -11.52 -0.29 7.80
C MET A 153 -12.86 0.43 7.89
N LYS A 154 -12.83 1.68 8.37
CA LYS A 154 -13.94 2.64 8.38
C LYS A 154 -13.97 3.46 7.09
N GLN A 155 -14.86 4.44 6.99
CA GLN A 155 -15.00 5.29 5.79
C GLN A 155 -13.82 6.25 5.59
N ASP A 156 -13.11 6.59 6.65
CA ASP A 156 -12.01 7.56 6.73
C ASP A 156 -10.65 6.92 7.11
N GLY A 157 -10.57 5.59 7.09
CA GLY A 157 -9.34 4.85 7.39
C GLY A 157 -9.55 3.67 8.32
N PRO A 158 -8.47 3.13 8.88
CA PRO A 158 -8.58 2.04 9.85
C PRO A 158 -9.25 2.49 11.15
N ASP A 159 -9.81 1.55 11.90
CA ASP A 159 -10.36 1.80 13.23
C ASP A 159 -9.25 2.20 14.20
N MET A 160 -9.01 3.52 14.32
CA MET A 160 -7.93 4.05 15.15
C MET A 160 -8.18 3.83 16.64
N ASP A 161 -9.43 3.79 17.10
CA ASP A 161 -9.75 3.52 18.51
C ASP A 161 -9.34 2.07 18.87
N ALA A 162 -9.63 1.12 17.99
CA ALA A 162 -9.18 -0.25 18.15
C ALA A 162 -7.64 -0.36 18.10
N ILE A 163 -6.99 0.38 17.20
CA ILE A 163 -5.52 0.41 17.10
C ILE A 163 -4.89 0.93 18.39
N GLU A 164 -5.42 2.02 18.99
CA GLU A 164 -4.89 2.58 20.24
C GLU A 164 -4.94 1.57 21.40
N GLU A 165 -5.93 0.69 21.44
CA GLU A 165 -5.97 -0.40 22.42
C GLU A 165 -4.99 -1.52 22.09
N LEU A 166 -4.92 -1.92 20.83
CA LEU A 166 -4.07 -3.03 20.38
C LEU A 166 -2.57 -2.76 20.54
N VAL A 167 -2.12 -1.51 20.33
CA VAL A 167 -0.69 -1.15 20.45
C VAL A 167 -0.19 -1.12 21.90
N LYS A 168 -1.07 -1.25 22.89
CA LYS A 168 -0.67 -1.43 24.29
C LYS A 168 0.00 -2.77 24.53
N ASP A 169 -0.26 -3.76 23.66
CA ASP A 169 0.45 -5.04 23.67
C ASP A 169 1.87 -4.87 23.10
N PRO A 170 2.92 -5.07 23.89
CA PRO A 170 4.31 -4.89 23.44
C PRO A 170 4.73 -5.89 22.36
N SER A 171 3.98 -6.93 22.12
CA SER A 171 4.21 -7.88 21.02
C SER A 171 3.77 -7.32 19.66
N VAL A 172 2.95 -6.27 19.61
CA VAL A 172 2.59 -5.56 18.38
C VAL A 172 3.77 -4.70 17.95
N LYS A 173 4.31 -4.97 16.75
CA LYS A 173 5.54 -4.33 16.27
C LYS A 173 5.32 -3.35 15.12
N GLY A 174 4.15 -3.38 14.51
CA GLY A 174 3.85 -2.47 13.41
C GLY A 174 2.49 -2.70 12.78
N MET A 175 2.25 -1.91 11.74
CA MET A 175 1.05 -1.96 10.92
C MET A 175 1.44 -1.72 9.46
N PHE A 176 0.89 -2.48 8.53
CA PHE A 176 0.89 -2.12 7.12
C PHE A 176 -0.36 -1.36 6.76
N CYS A 177 -0.19 -0.18 6.15
CA CYS A 177 -1.32 0.62 5.66
C CYS A 177 -0.98 1.29 4.33
N VAL A 178 -2.03 1.68 3.62
CA VAL A 178 -1.94 2.53 2.43
C VAL A 178 -2.73 3.80 2.73
N PRO A 179 -2.08 4.88 3.20
CA PRO A 179 -2.77 6.05 3.76
C PRO A 179 -3.46 6.93 2.72
N LYS A 180 -3.12 6.78 1.44
CA LYS A 180 -3.77 7.49 0.32
C LYS A 180 -4.23 6.50 -0.73
N TYR A 181 -5.50 6.61 -1.10
CA TYR A 181 -6.12 5.74 -2.12
C TYR A 181 -5.95 4.26 -1.79
N SER A 182 -6.35 3.87 -0.57
CA SER A 182 -6.14 2.52 -0.05
C SER A 182 -6.66 1.45 -1.04
N ASN A 183 -5.92 0.36 -1.15
CA ASN A 183 -6.30 -0.78 -1.99
C ASN A 183 -6.96 -1.85 -1.10
N PRO A 184 -8.23 -2.27 -1.36
CA PRO A 184 -9.01 -2.04 -2.60
C PRO A 184 -10.00 -0.87 -2.54
N GLN A 185 -10.19 -0.21 -1.42
CA GLN A 185 -11.34 0.69 -1.19
C GLN A 185 -11.17 2.09 -1.80
N GLY A 186 -9.92 2.54 -2.04
CA GLY A 186 -9.62 3.86 -2.59
C GLY A 186 -9.82 5.02 -1.60
N ILE A 187 -10.03 4.76 -0.33
CA ILE A 187 -10.20 5.78 0.72
C ILE A 187 -8.87 6.41 1.12
N THR A 188 -8.93 7.63 1.62
CA THR A 188 -7.77 8.43 2.07
C THR A 188 -8.09 9.06 3.40
#